data_07f055bd1368ea4f62da41b0b3d38c92
#
_entry.id   07f055bd1368ea4f62da41b0b3d38c92
#
_cell.length_a   1.000
_cell.length_b   1.000
_cell.length_c   1.000
_cell.angle_alpha   90.00
_cell.angle_beta   90.00
_cell.angle_gamma   90.00
#
_symmetry.space_group_name_H-M   'P 1'
#
loop_
_entity.id
_entity.type
_entity.pdbx_description
1 polymer ?
#
loop_
_entity_poly.entity_id
_entity_poly.type
_entity_poly.pdbx_seq_one_letter_code
_entity_poly.pdbx_strand_id
1 'polypeptide(L)'
;MQKIKKYLYFIFISLGLIVLNSCNEKIELIGDFVETAVVYGLLDQADSLHYIKINRAFIGPGNALEIAQIADSSYFNKVDATISEYLNGNLTRSWLLRDTILDNKDPNGVFYAPEQKVYYFKTMPTGFNGVIQSSTNPQMTSLNPQAIYKIDIVINNGAFSVRGE
;
A
#
# COMPACT_ATOMS: atom_id res chain seq x y z
N MET A 1 15.71 -73.60 5.79
CA MET A 1 15.97 -72.34 6.52
C MET A 1 16.67 -71.29 5.67
N GLN A 2 17.64 -71.59 4.83
CA GLN A 2 18.34 -70.55 4.01
C GLN A 2 17.46 -69.83 2.98
N LYS A 3 16.50 -70.50 2.34
CA LYS A 3 15.59 -69.91 1.33
C LYS A 3 14.68 -68.83 1.99
N ILE A 4 14.16 -69.12 3.17
CA ILE A 4 13.28 -68.18 3.90
C ILE A 4 13.99 -66.88 4.25
N LYS A 5 15.27 -66.95 4.70
CA LYS A 5 16.08 -65.78 4.99
C LYS A 5 16.33 -64.92 3.75
N LYS A 6 16.49 -65.51 2.60
CA LYS A 6 16.67 -64.80 1.31
C LYS A 6 15.43 -64.03 0.89
N TYR A 7 14.25 -64.64 1.05
CA TYR A 7 12.97 -63.96 0.76
C TYR A 7 12.70 -62.81 1.77
N LEU A 8 13.00 -63.00 3.02
CA LEU A 8 12.86 -61.98 4.06
C LEU A 8 13.75 -60.77 3.77
N TYR A 9 14.96 -61.00 3.27
CA TYR A 9 15.89 -59.93 2.89
C TYR A 9 15.39 -59.14 1.68
N PHE A 10 14.81 -59.84 0.67
CA PHE A 10 14.23 -59.20 -0.49
C PHE A 10 12.99 -58.33 -0.13
N ILE A 11 12.15 -58.80 0.79
CA ILE A 11 10.98 -58.06 1.28
C ILE A 11 11.45 -56.82 2.03
N PHE A 12 12.48 -56.90 2.84
CA PHE A 12 13.01 -55.78 3.59
C PHE A 12 13.64 -54.70 2.68
N ILE A 13 14.34 -55.09 1.63
CA ILE A 13 14.87 -54.18 0.60
C ILE A 13 13.76 -53.52 -0.19
N SER A 14 12.74 -54.27 -0.59
CA SER A 14 11.59 -53.76 -1.32
C SER A 14 10.77 -52.74 -0.49
N LEU A 15 10.58 -53.02 0.78
CA LEU A 15 9.90 -52.14 1.72
C LEU A 15 10.70 -50.82 1.95
N GLY A 16 12.05 -50.94 2.03
CA GLY A 16 12.95 -49.79 2.15
C GLY A 16 12.93 -48.84 0.96
N LEU A 17 12.75 -49.36 -0.27
CA LEU A 17 12.67 -48.61 -1.50
C LEU A 17 11.35 -47.80 -1.63
N ILE A 18 10.28 -48.23 -0.99
CA ILE A 18 8.97 -47.53 -1.01
C ILE A 18 8.98 -46.30 -0.13
N VAL A 19 9.80 -46.26 0.94
CA VAL A 19 9.86 -45.13 1.90
C VAL A 19 10.65 -43.95 1.34
N LEU A 20 11.41 -44.12 0.25
CA LEU A 20 12.24 -43.07 -0.34
C LEU A 20 11.48 -42.12 -1.30
N ASN A 21 10.21 -42.40 -1.59
CA ASN A 21 9.35 -41.44 -2.27
C ASN A 21 8.87 -40.36 -1.26
N SER A 22 9.82 -39.61 -0.70
CA SER A 22 9.50 -38.39 0.03
C SER A 22 8.86 -37.42 -0.96
N CYS A 23 7.60 -37.11 -0.73
CA CYS A 23 6.87 -36.11 -1.49
C CYS A 23 7.69 -34.82 -1.56
N ASN A 24 8.13 -34.49 -2.76
CA ASN A 24 8.68 -33.17 -3.05
C ASN A 24 7.50 -32.24 -3.33
N GLU A 25 6.62 -32.08 -2.32
CA GLU A 25 5.58 -31.04 -2.40
C GLU A 25 6.28 -29.70 -2.32
N LYS A 26 6.28 -29.00 -3.43
CA LYS A 26 6.54 -27.57 -3.45
C LYS A 26 5.37 -26.90 -2.74
N ILE A 27 5.52 -26.61 -1.48
CA ILE A 27 4.57 -25.75 -0.77
C ILE A 27 4.73 -24.36 -1.37
N GLU A 28 3.76 -23.94 -2.14
CA GLU A 28 3.66 -22.56 -2.58
C GLU A 28 3.29 -21.73 -1.35
N LEU A 29 4.30 -21.12 -0.72
CA LEU A 29 4.16 -20.27 0.45
C LEU A 29 3.56 -18.90 0.11
N ILE A 30 3.39 -18.61 -1.17
CA ILE A 30 2.89 -17.34 -1.68
C ILE A 30 1.51 -17.63 -2.27
N GLY A 31 0.47 -17.08 -1.63
CA GLY A 31 -0.89 -17.10 -2.20
C GLY A 31 -0.98 -16.27 -3.48
N ASP A 32 -2.11 -16.36 -4.16
CA ASP A 32 -2.39 -15.54 -5.34
C ASP A 32 -2.16 -14.07 -5.03
N PHE A 33 -1.43 -13.38 -5.90
CA PHE A 33 -1.17 -11.95 -5.75
C PHE A 33 -2.47 -11.16 -5.85
N VAL A 34 -2.84 -10.49 -4.77
CA VAL A 34 -3.92 -9.50 -4.75
C VAL A 34 -3.29 -8.11 -4.67
N GLU A 35 -3.50 -7.31 -5.71
CA GLU A 35 -3.00 -5.94 -5.73
C GLU A 35 -3.65 -5.15 -4.59
N THR A 36 -2.83 -4.68 -3.65
CA THR A 36 -3.29 -4.01 -2.43
C THR A 36 -2.65 -2.64 -2.32
N ALA A 37 -3.47 -1.62 -2.03
CA ALA A 37 -2.98 -0.28 -1.73
C ALA A 37 -2.78 -0.10 -0.23
N VAL A 38 -1.65 0.50 0.13
CA VAL A 38 -1.36 0.99 1.48
C VAL A 38 -1.48 2.50 1.47
N VAL A 39 -2.42 3.02 2.25
CA VAL A 39 -2.71 4.45 2.33
C VAL A 39 -2.31 4.96 3.70
N TYR A 40 -1.52 6.02 3.73
CA TYR A 40 -1.06 6.67 4.95
C TYR A 40 -1.10 8.19 4.80
N GLY A 41 -1.65 8.89 5.79
CA GLY A 41 -1.69 10.34 5.84
C GLY A 41 -2.06 10.84 7.22
N LEU A 42 -1.63 12.04 7.52
CA LEU A 42 -2.02 12.79 8.73
C LEU A 42 -2.61 14.12 8.29
N LEU A 43 -3.77 14.45 8.83
CA LEU A 43 -4.43 15.73 8.63
C LEU A 43 -4.27 16.56 9.89
N ASP A 44 -3.56 17.68 9.80
CA ASP A 44 -3.39 18.64 10.88
C ASP A 44 -3.99 19.99 10.46
N GLN A 45 -4.89 20.54 11.28
CA GLN A 45 -5.51 21.85 11.01
C GLN A 45 -4.53 23.03 11.14
N ALA A 46 -3.38 22.83 11.78
CA ALA A 46 -2.33 23.83 11.86
C ALA A 46 -1.52 23.90 10.55
N ASP A 47 -1.60 22.88 9.70
CA ASP A 47 -0.91 22.82 8.44
C ASP A 47 -1.74 23.39 7.28
N SER A 48 -1.05 23.87 6.25
CA SER A 48 -1.65 24.32 5.00
C SER A 48 -1.44 23.34 3.86
N LEU A 49 -0.60 22.32 4.05
CA LEU A 49 -0.21 21.34 3.06
C LEU A 49 -0.29 19.94 3.68
N HIS A 50 -1.19 19.12 3.15
CA HIS A 50 -1.46 17.79 3.66
C HIS A 50 -0.97 16.75 2.67
N TYR A 51 -0.13 15.83 3.13
CA TYR A 51 0.43 14.76 2.32
C TYR A 51 -0.25 13.43 2.63
N ILE A 52 -0.61 12.72 1.56
CA ILE A 52 -1.12 11.36 1.61
C ILE A 52 -0.17 10.47 0.82
N LYS A 53 0.32 9.42 1.42
CA LYS A 53 1.14 8.42 0.76
C LYS A 53 0.26 7.26 0.34
N ILE A 54 0.30 6.92 -0.95
CA ILE A 54 -0.46 5.82 -1.55
C ILE A 54 0.54 4.92 -2.24
N ASN A 55 0.82 3.78 -1.63
CA ASN A 55 1.79 2.81 -2.11
C ASN A 55 1.10 1.51 -2.49
N ARG A 56 1.76 0.76 -3.38
CA ARG A 56 1.43 -0.63 -3.64
C ARG A 56 2.08 -1.51 -2.57
N ALA A 57 1.31 -2.43 -1.98
CA ALA A 57 1.89 -3.58 -1.29
C ALA A 57 2.33 -4.59 -2.35
N PHE A 58 3.53 -5.13 -2.21
CA PHE A 58 4.03 -6.15 -3.13
C PHE A 58 4.18 -7.49 -2.42
N ILE A 59 3.73 -8.54 -3.09
CA ILE A 59 3.93 -9.93 -2.69
C ILE A 59 4.43 -10.64 -3.94
N GLY A 60 5.56 -11.34 -3.85
CA GLY A 60 6.11 -12.04 -4.98
C GLY A 60 7.22 -13.01 -4.58
N PRO A 61 7.60 -13.93 -5.47
CA PRO A 61 8.75 -14.80 -5.24
C PRO A 61 10.03 -13.95 -5.25
N GLY A 62 10.92 -14.21 -4.31
CA GLY A 62 12.22 -13.56 -4.23
C GLY A 62 12.46 -12.80 -2.93
N ASN A 63 13.51 -11.98 -2.96
CA ASN A 63 13.89 -11.18 -1.80
C ASN A 63 13.06 -9.88 -1.73
N ALA A 64 12.22 -9.76 -0.71
CA ALA A 64 11.37 -8.58 -0.50
C ALA A 64 12.18 -7.27 -0.40
N LEU A 65 13.42 -7.31 0.10
CA LEU A 65 14.29 -6.14 0.19
C LEU A 65 14.77 -5.67 -1.19
N GLU A 66 15.03 -6.60 -2.10
CA GLU A 66 15.40 -6.27 -3.49
C GLU A 66 14.21 -5.68 -4.24
N ILE A 67 13.02 -6.26 -4.06
CA ILE A 67 11.78 -5.74 -4.66
C ILE A 67 11.47 -4.33 -4.14
N ALA A 68 11.69 -4.07 -2.85
CA ALA A 68 11.46 -2.78 -2.22
C ALA A 68 12.35 -1.64 -2.79
N GLN A 69 13.47 -1.97 -3.44
CA GLN A 69 14.35 -1.00 -4.11
C GLN A 69 13.88 -0.62 -5.53
N ILE A 70 12.81 -1.22 -6.02
CA ILE A 70 12.27 -0.95 -7.35
C ILE A 70 11.08 0.01 -7.21
N ALA A 71 11.15 1.18 -7.84
CA ALA A 71 10.10 2.18 -7.78
C ALA A 71 8.74 1.65 -8.24
N ASP A 72 8.70 0.93 -9.36
CA ASP A 72 7.49 0.37 -9.96
C ASP A 72 6.81 -0.69 -9.07
N SER A 73 7.56 -1.29 -8.15
CA SER A 73 7.00 -2.23 -7.16
C SER A 73 6.24 -1.50 -6.05
N SER A 74 6.60 -0.24 -5.79
CA SER A 74 6.08 0.55 -4.67
C SER A 74 4.98 1.53 -5.08
N TYR A 75 4.91 1.91 -6.36
CA TYR A 75 3.98 2.94 -6.82
C TYR A 75 3.04 2.42 -7.91
N PHE A 76 1.83 2.97 -7.92
CA PHE A 76 0.85 2.75 -8.99
C PHE A 76 1.12 3.70 -10.15
N ASN A 77 0.83 3.25 -11.38
CA ASN A 77 1.01 4.06 -12.59
C ASN A 77 0.05 5.25 -12.60
N LYS A 78 -1.21 5.02 -12.21
CA LYS A 78 -2.21 6.06 -12.13
C LYS A 78 -3.05 5.94 -10.87
N VAL A 79 -3.20 7.07 -10.17
CA VAL A 79 -4.04 7.20 -8.98
C VAL A 79 -4.84 8.48 -9.09
N ASP A 80 -6.14 8.36 -9.04
CA ASP A 80 -7.08 9.48 -8.89
C ASP A 80 -7.63 9.41 -7.46
N ALA A 81 -7.32 10.38 -6.62
CA ALA A 81 -7.70 10.37 -5.21
C ALA A 81 -8.39 11.67 -4.81
N THR A 82 -9.43 11.55 -3.99
CA THR A 82 -10.22 12.68 -3.49
C THR A 82 -10.39 12.56 -1.99
N ILE A 83 -10.12 13.65 -1.26
CA ILE A 83 -10.51 13.80 0.15
C ILE A 83 -11.83 14.57 0.19
N SER A 84 -12.78 14.06 0.97
CA SER A 84 -14.10 14.67 1.17
C SER A 84 -14.34 14.93 2.65
N GLU A 85 -14.77 16.14 2.98
CA GLU A 85 -15.13 16.56 4.33
C GLU A 85 -16.64 16.46 4.52
N TYR A 86 -17.05 15.82 5.61
CA TYR A 86 -18.45 15.67 5.98
C TYR A 86 -18.70 16.28 7.36
N LEU A 87 -19.70 17.13 7.46
CA LEU A 87 -20.17 17.69 8.74
C LEU A 87 -21.63 17.29 8.93
N ASN A 88 -21.93 16.66 10.07
CA ASN A 88 -23.27 16.13 10.38
C ASN A 88 -23.86 15.23 9.25
N GLY A 89 -23.00 14.43 8.62
CA GLY A 89 -23.36 13.52 7.53
C GLY A 89 -23.49 14.17 6.14
N ASN A 90 -23.38 15.49 6.04
CA ASN A 90 -23.45 16.22 4.78
C ASN A 90 -22.06 16.53 4.23
N LEU A 91 -21.88 16.31 2.93
CA LEU A 91 -20.67 16.72 2.23
C LEU A 91 -20.56 18.24 2.22
N THR A 92 -19.47 18.77 2.76
CA THR A 92 -19.21 20.23 2.84
C THR A 92 -18.16 20.66 1.83
N ARG A 93 -17.08 19.90 1.68
CA ARG A 93 -15.97 20.21 0.79
C ARG A 93 -15.34 18.93 0.23
N SER A 94 -14.64 19.06 -0.88
CA SER A 94 -13.80 17.99 -1.40
C SER A 94 -12.56 18.55 -2.10
N TRP A 95 -11.46 17.80 -2.04
CA TRP A 95 -10.18 18.14 -2.67
C TRP A 95 -9.73 16.98 -3.54
N LEU A 96 -9.50 17.27 -4.82
CA LEU A 96 -8.77 16.35 -5.69
C LEU A 96 -7.29 16.42 -5.33
N LEU A 97 -6.68 15.29 -5.01
CA LEU A 97 -5.27 15.22 -4.68
C LEU A 97 -4.42 15.37 -5.95
N ARG A 98 -3.29 16.05 -5.80
CA ARG A 98 -2.25 16.15 -6.83
C ARG A 98 -1.05 15.36 -6.40
N ASP A 99 -0.40 14.69 -7.32
CA ASP A 99 0.85 14.01 -7.04
C ASP A 99 2.06 14.95 -7.11
N THR A 100 3.10 14.59 -6.38
CA THR A 100 4.42 15.22 -6.41
C THR A 100 5.48 14.22 -6.01
N ILE A 101 6.72 14.51 -6.35
CA ILE A 101 7.87 13.71 -5.94
C ILE A 101 8.66 14.52 -4.91
N LEU A 102 8.97 13.86 -3.79
CA LEU A 102 9.90 14.35 -2.78
C LEU A 102 11.19 13.55 -2.90
N ASP A 103 12.33 14.23 -2.91
CA ASP A 103 13.68 13.67 -3.11
C ASP A 103 14.53 13.68 -1.83
N ASN A 104 13.88 13.74 -0.67
CA ASN A 104 14.51 13.86 0.64
C ASN A 104 14.58 12.55 1.43
N LYS A 105 14.37 11.42 0.80
CA LYS A 105 14.43 10.11 1.46
C LYS A 105 15.87 9.66 1.64
N ASP A 106 16.17 9.07 2.81
CA ASP A 106 17.50 8.52 3.11
C ASP A 106 17.86 7.41 2.11
N PRO A 107 18.96 7.57 1.34
CA PRO A 107 19.40 6.58 0.37
C PRO A 107 19.94 5.29 1.03
N ASN A 108 20.27 5.30 2.33
CA ASN A 108 20.72 4.13 3.06
C ASN A 108 19.55 3.28 3.60
N GLY A 109 18.31 3.68 3.35
CA GLY A 109 17.12 2.95 3.75
C GLY A 109 16.89 1.67 2.94
N VAL A 110 15.96 0.84 3.41
CA VAL A 110 15.60 -0.44 2.77
C VAL A 110 14.80 -0.23 1.48
N PHE A 111 14.02 0.86 1.41
CA PHE A 111 13.11 1.13 0.30
C PHE A 111 13.75 2.01 -0.76
N TYR A 112 13.17 1.99 -1.98
CA TYR A 112 13.60 2.85 -3.06
C TYR A 112 13.79 4.31 -2.62
N ALA A 113 14.90 4.89 -3.01
CA ALA A 113 15.35 6.23 -2.67
C ALA A 113 16.13 6.84 -3.87
N PRO A 114 16.34 8.16 -3.91
CA PRO A 114 15.91 9.18 -2.95
C PRO A 114 14.46 9.67 -3.15
N GLU A 115 13.87 9.38 -4.29
CA GLU A 115 12.55 9.86 -4.68
C GLU A 115 11.44 9.13 -3.95
N GLN A 116 10.42 9.87 -3.55
CA GLN A 116 9.18 9.30 -3.06
C GLN A 116 7.99 10.03 -3.67
N LYS A 117 7.09 9.27 -4.30
CA LYS A 117 5.83 9.77 -4.81
C LYS A 117 4.84 9.93 -3.65
N VAL A 118 4.26 11.12 -3.53
CA VAL A 118 3.22 11.44 -2.55
C VAL A 118 2.10 12.22 -3.22
N TYR A 119 0.93 12.22 -2.60
CA TYR A 119 -0.23 12.98 -3.05
C TYR A 119 -0.50 14.08 -2.03
N TYR A 120 -1.03 15.23 -2.47
CA TYR A 120 -1.25 16.35 -1.58
C TYR A 120 -2.47 17.17 -1.95
N PHE A 121 -2.98 17.87 -0.97
CA PHE A 121 -3.93 18.97 -1.16
C PHE A 121 -3.59 20.12 -0.21
N LYS A 122 -4.20 21.27 -0.44
CA LYS A 122 -3.92 22.50 0.33
C LYS A 122 -5.17 23.03 0.99
N THR A 123 -4.97 23.53 2.20
CA THR A 123 -5.97 24.28 2.99
C THR A 123 -5.31 25.54 3.56
N MET A 124 -6.01 26.28 4.41
CA MET A 124 -5.42 27.33 5.24
C MET A 124 -5.14 26.79 6.64
N PRO A 125 -4.05 27.17 7.29
CA PRO A 125 -3.81 26.79 8.68
C PRO A 125 -4.79 27.49 9.61
N THR A 126 -5.09 26.86 10.73
CA THR A 126 -5.91 27.48 11.79
C THR A 126 -5.22 28.73 12.34
N GLY A 127 -5.99 29.80 12.56
CA GLY A 127 -5.46 31.08 13.09
C GLY A 127 -4.77 31.95 12.05
N PHE A 128 -4.82 31.62 10.78
CA PHE A 128 -4.33 32.49 9.71
C PHE A 128 -5.19 33.76 9.63
N ASN A 129 -4.65 34.89 10.10
CA ASN A 129 -5.30 36.21 10.05
C ASN A 129 -4.96 37.02 8.78
N GLY A 130 -4.45 36.35 7.75
CA GLY A 130 -4.18 36.97 6.47
C GLY A 130 -5.46 37.41 5.76
N VAL A 131 -5.44 38.60 5.16
CA VAL A 131 -6.57 39.06 4.33
C VAL A 131 -6.66 38.17 3.09
N ILE A 132 -7.54 37.18 3.17
CA ILE A 132 -7.89 36.41 1.99
C ILE A 132 -8.86 37.26 1.19
N GLN A 133 -8.41 37.85 0.10
CA GLN A 133 -9.25 38.60 -0.81
C GLN A 133 -10.25 37.74 -1.62
N SER A 134 -10.41 36.48 -1.25
CA SER A 134 -11.39 35.63 -1.94
C SER A 134 -12.04 34.64 -0.98
N SER A 135 -13.10 35.09 -0.34
CA SER A 135 -14.07 34.22 0.35
C SER A 135 -14.86 33.30 -0.60
N THR A 136 -14.49 33.25 -1.87
CA THR A 136 -15.22 32.49 -2.90
C THR A 136 -14.74 31.06 -3.09
N ASN A 137 -13.63 30.66 -2.47
CA ASN A 137 -13.17 29.26 -2.54
C ASN A 137 -13.22 28.60 -1.15
N PRO A 138 -14.29 27.88 -0.82
CA PRO A 138 -14.44 27.22 0.49
C PRO A 138 -13.35 26.15 0.75
N GLN A 139 -12.66 25.68 -0.27
CA GLN A 139 -11.57 24.73 -0.15
C GLN A 139 -10.30 25.32 0.49
N MET A 140 -10.18 26.64 0.49
CA MET A 140 -9.03 27.37 1.03
C MET A 140 -9.18 27.78 2.51
N THR A 141 -10.15 27.24 3.23
CA THR A 141 -10.28 27.42 4.68
C THR A 141 -9.56 26.30 5.45
N SER A 142 -9.33 26.48 6.75
CA SER A 142 -8.74 25.44 7.61
C SER A 142 -9.60 24.19 7.67
N LEU A 143 -8.99 23.06 8.02
CA LEU A 143 -9.72 21.82 8.30
C LEU A 143 -10.66 22.02 9.51
N ASN A 144 -11.85 21.45 9.44
CA ASN A 144 -12.81 21.51 10.54
C ASN A 144 -12.56 20.35 11.51
N PRO A 145 -12.25 20.60 12.80
CA PRO A 145 -11.97 19.54 13.78
C PRO A 145 -13.17 18.67 14.14
N GLN A 146 -14.38 19.11 13.78
CA GLN A 146 -15.63 18.36 14.04
C GLN A 146 -16.11 17.57 12.83
N ALA A 147 -15.42 17.68 11.69
CA ALA A 147 -15.78 16.99 10.48
C ALA A 147 -15.14 15.61 10.41
N ILE A 148 -15.78 14.73 9.64
CA ILE A 148 -15.25 13.44 9.25
C ILE A 148 -14.63 13.59 7.86
N TYR A 149 -13.43 13.08 7.70
CA TYR A 149 -12.71 13.10 6.43
C TYR A 149 -12.69 11.71 5.82
N LYS A 150 -13.15 11.61 4.58
CA LYS A 150 -13.13 10.35 3.82
C LYS A 150 -12.22 10.49 2.61
N ILE A 151 -11.49 9.43 2.33
CA ILE A 151 -10.68 9.32 1.12
C ILE A 151 -11.28 8.29 0.18
N ASP A 152 -11.44 8.68 -1.07
CA ASP A 152 -11.79 7.81 -2.19
C ASP A 152 -10.63 7.79 -3.17
N ILE A 153 -10.14 6.59 -3.50
CA ILE A 153 -8.99 6.38 -4.37
C ILE A 153 -9.39 5.43 -5.49
N VAL A 154 -9.13 5.83 -6.72
CA VAL A 154 -9.31 5.01 -7.92
C VAL A 154 -7.94 4.72 -8.52
N ILE A 155 -7.62 3.45 -8.66
CA ILE A 155 -6.31 2.96 -9.12
C ILE A 155 -6.44 2.47 -10.57
N ASN A 156 -5.44 2.83 -11.39
CA ASN A 156 -5.27 2.36 -12.76
C ASN A 156 -6.56 2.43 -13.61
N ASN A 157 -7.20 3.62 -13.62
CA ASN A 157 -8.46 3.89 -14.36
C ASN A 157 -9.65 3.01 -13.94
N GLY A 158 -9.71 2.60 -12.68
CA GLY A 158 -10.83 1.83 -12.15
C GLY A 158 -10.57 0.32 -12.06
N ALA A 159 -9.31 -0.12 -12.18
CA ALA A 159 -8.96 -1.51 -11.93
C ALA A 159 -9.39 -1.98 -10.54
N PHE A 160 -9.22 -1.10 -9.54
CA PHE A 160 -9.86 -1.25 -8.22
C PHE A 160 -9.95 0.12 -7.50
N SER A 161 -10.71 0.17 -6.42
CA SER A 161 -10.87 1.38 -5.61
C SER A 161 -10.66 1.08 -4.13
N VAL A 162 -10.19 2.10 -3.41
CA VAL A 162 -9.95 2.04 -1.96
C VAL A 162 -10.69 3.19 -1.29
N ARG A 163 -11.30 2.93 -0.15
CA ARG A 163 -11.97 3.94 0.68
C ARG A 163 -11.48 3.86 2.10
N GLY A 164 -11.36 5.03 2.74
CA GLY A 164 -10.97 5.18 4.14
C GLY A 164 -11.67 6.35 4.81
N GLU A 165 -11.66 6.32 6.16
CA GLU A 165 -12.24 7.35 7.01
C GLU A 165 -11.29 7.63 8.18
#